data_b1148085047ed3f1f24e03a64a0f9df4
#
_entry.id   b1148085047ed3f1f24e03a64a0f9df4
#
_cell.length_a   1.000
_cell.length_b   1.000
_cell.length_c   1.000
_cell.angle_alpha   90.00
_cell.angle_beta   90.00
_cell.angle_gamma   90.00
#
_symmetry.space_group_name_H-M   'P 1'
#
loop_
_entity.id
_entity.type
_entity.pdbx_description
1 polymer ?
#
loop_
_entity_poly.entity_id
_entity_poly.type
_entity_poly.pdbx_seq_one_letter_code
_entity_poly.pdbx_strand_id
1 'polypeptide(L)'
;MIMNRKNKKILLVHPLGYKSDKASTDISRIANITPPLGIASICAYLLLRQIDCDIIDCYAHPDADKKINKYLETEKPDYIGFSCSTSTFMDGIRIAKISKSILSDIKIVFGGAHVSALKESIINNFNIVDYVVVGEGEQTLTELIEADNKNLSDIKNIVYKNYDNKVVFTGYRKNLLDLDSLPFPAYEKLDGYPEKYKLPIFNYPKTPNSSCISSRGCPYSCSYCDRSVFRKTFRFNSAEYLYKHFKYLNHNFGIKHVNFYDDQFTFHKKRVLKFCDLMISGDLKMSFNCAARAEHLDHEIVTAMKAAGCWMISLGIETGDQKLLAQHRQNANIEMLREKITLIKKAKIRVKALLMMGLPGETEESISKSKKYVYSLPIDDFNLAKFTPFPGSPIYQQIKDGGSLGTFDENWEKMDCMEFIFIPNGINKEKMEALFIDFYRSHFMRYKVLFGYFSMIWKLPDSWRRFFIDFFSFMNFIKNKKRVQT
;
A
#
# COMPACT_ATOMS: atom_id res chain seq x y z
N MET A 1 -46.28 4.03 -12.31
CA MET A 1 -45.24 4.33 -13.30
C MET A 1 -43.89 4.11 -12.62
N ILE A 2 -43.30 2.93 -12.79
CA ILE A 2 -41.92 2.65 -12.34
C ILE A 2 -41.03 3.37 -13.35
N MET A 3 -40.52 4.56 -12.99
CA MET A 3 -39.47 5.20 -13.77
C MET A 3 -38.32 4.20 -13.89
N ASN A 4 -37.99 3.83 -15.12
CA ASN A 4 -36.80 3.07 -15.48
C ASN A 4 -35.60 3.90 -14.98
N ARG A 5 -35.14 3.66 -13.71
CA ARG A 5 -33.90 4.22 -13.21
C ARG A 5 -32.80 3.58 -14.05
N LYS A 6 -32.24 4.36 -14.97
CA LYS A 6 -31.01 3.98 -15.67
C LYS A 6 -30.00 3.62 -14.58
N ASN A 7 -29.52 2.38 -14.58
CA ASN A 7 -28.50 1.97 -13.60
C ASN A 7 -27.32 2.93 -13.71
N LYS A 8 -26.97 3.58 -12.60
CA LYS A 8 -25.78 4.44 -12.53
C LYS A 8 -24.54 3.61 -12.74
N LYS A 9 -23.57 4.19 -13.46
CA LYS A 9 -22.31 3.54 -13.81
C LYS A 9 -21.13 4.35 -13.33
N ILE A 10 -20.13 3.69 -12.75
CA ILE A 10 -18.88 4.29 -12.32
C ILE A 10 -17.67 3.55 -12.87
N LEU A 11 -16.67 4.30 -13.33
CA LEU A 11 -15.33 3.81 -13.57
C LEU A 11 -14.42 4.13 -12.38
N LEU A 12 -13.82 3.13 -11.77
CA LEU A 12 -12.78 3.32 -10.73
C LEU A 12 -11.40 3.22 -11.36
N VAL A 13 -10.55 4.20 -11.08
CA VAL A 13 -9.19 4.29 -11.61
C VAL A 13 -8.17 4.29 -10.49
N HIS A 14 -7.12 3.48 -10.66
CA HIS A 14 -5.92 3.51 -9.82
C HIS A 14 -4.80 4.20 -10.61
N PRO A 15 -4.52 5.50 -10.36
CA PRO A 15 -3.55 6.27 -11.13
C PRO A 15 -2.11 5.81 -10.89
N LEU A 16 -1.24 6.04 -11.87
CA LEU A 16 0.14 5.55 -11.83
C LEU A 16 1.08 6.39 -10.96
N GLY A 17 0.90 7.71 -10.95
CA GLY A 17 1.68 8.61 -10.10
C GLY A 17 3.03 9.07 -10.65
N TYR A 18 3.39 8.74 -11.89
CA TYR A 18 4.56 9.31 -12.56
C TYR A 18 4.29 9.49 -14.06
N LYS A 19 5.15 10.30 -14.73
CA LYS A 19 4.94 10.65 -16.14
C LYS A 19 5.02 9.42 -17.03
N SER A 20 3.97 9.22 -17.84
CA SER A 20 3.78 8.06 -18.73
C SER A 20 4.87 7.92 -19.81
N ASP A 21 5.59 8.97 -20.14
CA ASP A 21 6.70 8.97 -21.09
C ASP A 21 7.90 8.10 -20.66
N LYS A 22 8.01 7.79 -19.35
CA LYS A 22 9.01 6.89 -18.78
C LYS A 22 8.47 5.49 -18.43
N ALA A 23 7.23 5.21 -18.71
CA ALA A 23 6.53 4.01 -18.29
C ALA A 23 7.14 2.68 -18.79
N SER A 24 7.80 2.70 -19.96
CA SER A 24 8.43 1.50 -20.55
C SER A 24 9.72 1.04 -19.85
N THR A 25 10.31 1.89 -19.00
CA THR A 25 11.56 1.62 -18.28
C THR A 25 11.40 1.63 -16.77
N ASP A 26 10.17 1.62 -16.29
CA ASP A 26 9.89 1.76 -14.86
C ASP A 26 10.11 0.46 -14.11
N ILE A 27 11.09 0.48 -13.23
CA ILE A 27 11.46 -0.64 -12.35
C ILE A 27 10.33 -1.00 -11.39
N SER A 28 9.51 -0.05 -10.95
CA SER A 28 8.43 -0.32 -10.00
C SER A 28 7.39 -1.25 -10.62
N ARG A 29 7.04 -1.06 -11.90
CA ARG A 29 6.16 -1.96 -12.66
C ARG A 29 6.79 -3.34 -12.89
N ILE A 30 8.10 -3.37 -13.16
CA ILE A 30 8.82 -4.63 -13.37
C ILE A 30 8.92 -5.39 -12.06
N ALA A 31 9.19 -4.69 -10.96
CA ALA A 31 9.46 -5.29 -9.67
C ALA A 31 8.21 -5.80 -8.96
N ASN A 32 7.09 -5.05 -9.03
CA ASN A 32 5.90 -5.33 -8.21
C ASN A 32 4.65 -4.65 -8.78
N ILE A 33 3.64 -5.42 -9.14
CA ILE A 33 2.29 -4.91 -9.42
C ILE A 33 1.33 -5.62 -8.48
N THR A 34 0.91 -4.94 -7.42
CA THR A 34 -0.09 -5.48 -6.49
C THR A 34 -1.50 -5.11 -6.93
N PRO A 35 -2.48 -6.00 -6.80
CA PRO A 35 -3.86 -5.66 -7.07
C PRO A 35 -4.31 -4.49 -6.17
N PRO A 36 -5.01 -3.49 -6.71
CA PRO A 36 -5.49 -2.34 -5.96
C PRO A 36 -6.72 -2.72 -5.12
N LEU A 37 -6.49 -3.42 -4.01
CA LEU A 37 -7.52 -4.07 -3.18
C LEU A 37 -8.58 -3.09 -2.66
N GLY A 38 -8.21 -1.83 -2.39
CA GLY A 38 -9.16 -0.82 -1.91
C GLY A 38 -10.27 -0.55 -2.92
N ILE A 39 -9.92 -0.27 -4.19
CA ILE A 39 -10.94 -0.05 -5.23
C ILE A 39 -11.63 -1.35 -5.65
N ALA A 40 -10.93 -2.49 -5.58
CA ALA A 40 -11.56 -3.78 -5.83
C ALA A 40 -12.62 -4.14 -4.76
N SER A 41 -12.40 -3.79 -3.49
CA SER A 41 -13.39 -3.91 -2.41
C SER A 41 -14.58 -2.97 -2.63
N ILE A 42 -14.34 -1.72 -2.99
CA ILE A 42 -15.39 -0.76 -3.32
C ILE A 42 -16.22 -1.25 -4.51
N CYS A 43 -15.57 -1.70 -5.58
CA CYS A 43 -16.25 -2.22 -6.77
C CYS A 43 -17.15 -3.42 -6.41
N ALA A 44 -16.65 -4.39 -5.65
CA ALA A 44 -17.43 -5.53 -5.20
C ALA A 44 -18.68 -5.12 -4.40
N TYR A 45 -18.54 -4.12 -3.53
CA TYR A 45 -19.64 -3.61 -2.73
C TYR A 45 -20.68 -2.85 -3.59
N LEU A 46 -20.24 -2.05 -4.58
CA LEU A 46 -21.13 -1.37 -5.53
C LEU A 46 -21.91 -2.38 -6.39
N LEU A 47 -21.25 -3.41 -6.91
CA LEU A 47 -21.90 -4.48 -7.67
C LEU A 47 -22.94 -5.23 -6.85
N LEU A 48 -22.68 -5.49 -5.55
CA LEU A 48 -23.67 -6.07 -4.64
C LEU A 48 -24.92 -5.18 -4.49
N ARG A 49 -24.78 -3.87 -4.67
CA ARG A 49 -25.87 -2.87 -4.65
C ARG A 49 -26.44 -2.56 -6.02
N GLN A 50 -26.13 -3.39 -7.04
CA GLN A 50 -26.61 -3.23 -8.43
C GLN A 50 -26.20 -1.88 -9.08
N ILE A 51 -25.06 -1.33 -8.66
CA ILE A 51 -24.41 -0.19 -9.30
C ILE A 51 -23.31 -0.74 -10.20
N ASP A 52 -23.38 -0.43 -11.50
CA ASP A 52 -22.40 -0.88 -12.47
C ASP A 52 -21.03 -0.26 -12.19
N CYS A 53 -20.02 -1.09 -12.03
CA CYS A 53 -18.67 -0.67 -11.67
C CYS A 53 -17.61 -1.44 -12.45
N ASP A 54 -16.69 -0.71 -13.05
CA ASP A 54 -15.49 -1.26 -13.70
C ASP A 54 -14.23 -0.62 -13.13
N ILE A 55 -13.09 -1.31 -13.32
CA ILE A 55 -11.80 -0.89 -12.78
C ILE A 55 -10.77 -0.78 -13.91
N ILE A 56 -10.01 0.32 -13.93
CA ILE A 56 -8.78 0.43 -14.72
C ILE A 56 -7.62 0.71 -13.76
N ASP A 57 -6.66 -0.21 -13.71
CA ASP A 57 -5.43 -0.06 -12.96
C ASP A 57 -4.29 0.38 -13.88
N CYS A 58 -3.85 1.63 -13.72
CA CYS A 58 -2.78 2.20 -14.54
C CYS A 58 -1.42 1.55 -14.31
N TYR A 59 -1.21 0.88 -13.16
CA TYR A 59 0.02 0.10 -12.93
C TYR A 59 0.09 -1.15 -13.80
N ALA A 60 -1.02 -1.86 -13.95
CA ALA A 60 -1.09 -3.10 -14.74
C ALA A 60 -1.14 -2.84 -16.26
N HIS A 61 -1.46 -1.61 -16.66
CA HIS A 61 -1.71 -1.26 -18.07
C HIS A 61 -0.88 -0.06 -18.52
N PRO A 62 0.21 -0.28 -19.31
CA PRO A 62 0.97 0.81 -19.92
C PRO A 62 0.15 1.71 -20.87
N ASP A 63 -0.94 1.17 -21.42
CA ASP A 63 -1.88 1.83 -22.32
C ASP A 63 -3.15 2.35 -21.63
N ALA A 64 -3.08 2.55 -20.30
CA ALA A 64 -4.23 2.91 -19.47
C ALA A 64 -4.96 4.17 -19.96
N ASP A 65 -4.25 5.21 -20.38
CA ASP A 65 -4.86 6.43 -20.92
C ASP A 65 -5.76 6.14 -22.14
N LYS A 66 -5.29 5.29 -23.05
CA LYS A 66 -6.10 4.88 -24.21
C LYS A 66 -7.33 4.06 -23.80
N LYS A 67 -7.18 3.18 -22.81
CA LYS A 67 -8.28 2.36 -22.29
C LYS A 67 -9.32 3.25 -21.60
N ILE A 68 -8.89 4.23 -20.79
CA ILE A 68 -9.79 5.17 -20.12
C ILE A 68 -10.56 6.00 -21.14
N ASN A 69 -9.86 6.60 -22.13
CA ASN A 69 -10.50 7.41 -23.15
C ASN A 69 -11.56 6.59 -23.93
N LYS A 70 -11.19 5.41 -24.41
CA LYS A 70 -12.12 4.51 -25.07
C LYS A 70 -13.32 4.17 -24.21
N TYR A 71 -13.11 3.84 -22.93
CA TYR A 71 -14.17 3.50 -22.00
C TYR A 71 -15.14 4.68 -21.80
N LEU A 72 -14.62 5.91 -21.65
CA LEU A 72 -15.44 7.12 -21.51
C LEU A 72 -16.30 7.37 -22.75
N GLU A 73 -15.75 7.17 -23.95
CA GLU A 73 -16.47 7.37 -25.22
C GLU A 73 -17.57 6.32 -25.44
N THR A 74 -17.31 5.05 -25.10
CA THR A 74 -18.22 3.93 -25.39
C THR A 74 -19.25 3.71 -24.27
N GLU A 75 -18.79 3.70 -23.01
CA GLU A 75 -19.61 3.30 -21.86
C GLU A 75 -20.31 4.49 -21.18
N LYS A 76 -19.77 5.70 -21.35
CA LYS A 76 -20.32 6.98 -20.84
C LYS A 76 -20.75 6.88 -19.37
N PRO A 77 -19.84 6.57 -18.43
CA PRO A 77 -20.18 6.44 -17.02
C PRO A 77 -20.65 7.78 -16.44
N ASP A 78 -21.54 7.74 -15.44
CA ASP A 78 -22.00 8.92 -14.70
C ASP A 78 -20.90 9.48 -13.78
N TYR A 79 -20.03 8.59 -13.27
CA TYR A 79 -18.97 8.91 -12.33
C TYR A 79 -17.63 8.31 -12.77
N ILE A 80 -16.54 9.03 -12.45
CA ILE A 80 -15.20 8.45 -12.43
C ILE A 80 -14.59 8.69 -11.05
N GLY A 81 -14.13 7.60 -10.41
CA GLY A 81 -13.56 7.61 -9.08
C GLY A 81 -12.07 7.27 -9.09
N PHE A 82 -11.27 8.03 -8.34
CA PHE A 82 -9.82 7.84 -8.23
C PHE A 82 -9.43 7.45 -6.82
N SER A 83 -8.64 6.39 -6.65
CA SER A 83 -8.02 6.05 -5.36
C SER A 83 -6.55 6.44 -5.39
N CYS A 84 -6.19 7.48 -4.63
CA CYS A 84 -4.87 8.09 -4.70
C CYS A 84 -4.08 7.99 -3.40
N SER A 85 -2.82 7.57 -3.53
CA SER A 85 -1.75 7.93 -2.61
C SER A 85 -1.30 9.37 -2.89
N THR A 86 -0.36 9.89 -2.09
CA THR A 86 0.13 11.26 -2.31
C THR A 86 0.84 11.39 -3.66
N SER A 87 1.70 10.44 -4.01
CA SER A 87 2.44 10.47 -5.27
C SER A 87 1.58 10.27 -6.53
N THR A 88 0.40 9.62 -6.40
CA THR A 88 -0.47 9.34 -7.54
C THR A 88 -1.56 10.39 -7.77
N PHE A 89 -1.72 11.33 -6.82
CA PHE A 89 -2.81 12.30 -6.85
C PHE A 89 -2.78 13.21 -8.08
N MET A 90 -1.61 13.76 -8.44
CA MET A 90 -1.49 14.68 -9.59
C MET A 90 -1.77 13.98 -10.93
N ASP A 91 -1.42 12.70 -11.06
CA ASP A 91 -1.82 11.90 -12.23
C ASP A 91 -3.33 11.68 -12.27
N GLY A 92 -3.97 11.43 -11.13
CA GLY A 92 -5.43 11.40 -11.02
C GLY A 92 -6.07 12.72 -11.48
N ILE A 93 -5.53 13.88 -11.10
CA ILE A 93 -5.99 15.21 -11.57
C ILE A 93 -5.82 15.36 -13.09
N ARG A 94 -4.70 14.88 -13.66
CA ARG A 94 -4.47 14.87 -15.11
C ARG A 94 -5.55 14.07 -15.83
N ILE A 95 -5.81 12.83 -15.36
CA ILE A 95 -6.84 11.96 -15.96
C ILE A 95 -8.24 12.57 -15.78
N ALA A 96 -8.54 13.17 -14.63
CA ALA A 96 -9.82 13.84 -14.39
C ALA A 96 -10.07 14.99 -15.38
N LYS A 97 -9.06 15.80 -15.70
CA LYS A 97 -9.15 16.86 -16.73
C LYS A 97 -9.46 16.30 -18.11
N ILE A 98 -8.78 15.22 -18.51
CA ILE A 98 -9.05 14.52 -19.77
C ILE A 98 -10.48 13.96 -19.77
N SER A 99 -10.91 13.36 -18.67
CA SER A 99 -12.27 12.80 -18.55
C SER A 99 -13.37 13.85 -18.74
N LYS A 100 -13.21 15.03 -18.13
CA LYS A 100 -14.15 16.16 -18.33
C LYS A 100 -14.13 16.72 -19.76
N SER A 101 -12.99 16.65 -20.47
CA SER A 101 -12.95 17.09 -21.87
C SER A 101 -13.66 16.12 -22.82
N ILE A 102 -13.78 14.83 -22.45
CA ILE A 102 -14.52 13.82 -23.23
C ILE A 102 -15.99 13.81 -22.82
N LEU A 103 -16.29 13.85 -21.53
CA LEU A 103 -17.65 13.85 -20.96
C LEU A 103 -17.77 15.03 -19.97
N SER A 104 -18.33 16.15 -20.42
CA SER A 104 -18.46 17.38 -19.62
C SER A 104 -19.23 17.18 -18.31
N ASP A 105 -20.25 16.31 -18.31
CA ASP A 105 -21.16 16.09 -17.20
C ASP A 105 -20.69 15.01 -16.20
N ILE A 106 -19.63 14.27 -16.54
CA ILE A 106 -19.11 13.21 -15.65
C ILE A 106 -18.73 13.76 -14.28
N LYS A 107 -19.14 13.08 -13.21
CA LYS A 107 -18.79 13.46 -11.84
C LYS A 107 -17.45 12.90 -11.43
N ILE A 108 -16.58 13.77 -10.93
CA ILE A 108 -15.21 13.43 -10.52
C ILE A 108 -15.15 13.19 -9.01
N VAL A 109 -14.80 11.98 -8.61
CA VAL A 109 -14.71 11.56 -7.19
C VAL A 109 -13.29 11.16 -6.86
N PHE A 110 -12.71 11.72 -5.79
CA PHE A 110 -11.40 11.30 -5.28
C PHE A 110 -11.53 10.63 -3.91
N GLY A 111 -10.81 9.52 -3.72
CA GLY A 111 -10.66 8.80 -2.46
C GLY A 111 -9.20 8.42 -2.21
N GLY A 112 -8.95 7.69 -1.12
CA GLY A 112 -7.63 7.22 -0.73
C GLY A 112 -6.94 8.09 0.32
N ALA A 113 -5.69 7.76 0.65
CA ALA A 113 -4.98 8.33 1.80
C ALA A 113 -4.75 9.84 1.66
N HIS A 114 -4.29 10.29 0.49
CA HIS A 114 -3.96 11.70 0.26
C HIS A 114 -5.15 12.62 0.51
N VAL A 115 -6.27 12.34 -0.13
CA VAL A 115 -7.47 13.19 -0.02
C VAL A 115 -8.15 13.04 1.33
N SER A 116 -8.02 11.89 1.99
CA SER A 116 -8.51 11.69 3.37
C SER A 116 -7.74 12.53 4.39
N ALA A 117 -6.46 12.81 4.12
CA ALA A 117 -5.64 13.69 4.95
C ALA A 117 -6.00 15.18 4.72
N LEU A 118 -6.15 15.59 3.46
CA LEU A 118 -6.25 16.99 3.07
C LEU A 118 -7.69 17.53 2.95
N LYS A 119 -8.69 16.66 2.76
CA LYS A 119 -10.14 16.94 2.78
C LYS A 119 -10.54 18.17 1.97
N GLU A 120 -11.04 19.22 2.67
CA GLU A 120 -11.58 20.44 2.07
C GLU A 120 -10.55 21.16 1.20
N SER A 121 -9.26 21.09 1.54
CA SER A 121 -8.21 21.74 0.76
C SER A 121 -8.11 21.17 -0.66
N ILE A 122 -8.51 19.92 -0.89
CA ILE A 122 -8.53 19.31 -2.23
C ILE A 122 -9.51 20.07 -3.14
N ILE A 123 -10.76 20.25 -2.72
CA ILE A 123 -11.75 20.94 -3.54
C ILE A 123 -11.44 22.44 -3.66
N ASN A 124 -10.89 23.05 -2.60
CA ASN A 124 -10.49 24.46 -2.63
C ASN A 124 -9.39 24.73 -3.66
N ASN A 125 -8.44 23.80 -3.83
CA ASN A 125 -7.31 23.99 -4.72
C ASN A 125 -7.52 23.37 -6.12
N PHE A 126 -8.47 22.43 -6.26
CA PHE A 126 -8.70 21.70 -7.52
C PHE A 126 -10.19 21.69 -7.89
N ASN A 127 -10.63 22.76 -8.58
CA ASN A 127 -12.03 22.94 -8.98
C ASN A 127 -12.59 21.83 -9.89
N ILE A 128 -11.73 20.99 -10.47
CA ILE A 128 -12.12 19.83 -11.28
C ILE A 128 -12.78 18.72 -10.44
N VAL A 129 -12.52 18.69 -9.12
CA VAL A 129 -12.99 17.66 -8.20
C VAL A 129 -14.39 18.00 -7.72
N ASP A 130 -15.38 17.16 -8.04
CA ASP A 130 -16.76 17.33 -7.58
C ASP A 130 -16.92 16.85 -6.13
N TYR A 131 -16.31 15.68 -5.77
CA TYR A 131 -16.46 15.05 -4.48
C TYR A 131 -15.15 14.45 -3.97
N VAL A 132 -14.95 14.51 -2.65
CA VAL A 132 -13.92 13.76 -1.95
C VAL A 132 -14.57 12.78 -0.99
N VAL A 133 -14.20 11.49 -1.10
CA VAL A 133 -14.56 10.44 -0.14
C VAL A 133 -13.45 10.30 0.88
N VAL A 134 -13.75 10.60 2.14
CA VAL A 134 -12.80 10.57 3.26
C VAL A 134 -12.89 9.24 3.98
N GLY A 135 -11.77 8.55 4.12
CA GLY A 135 -11.75 7.24 4.80
C GLY A 135 -12.21 6.08 3.92
N GLU A 136 -13.03 5.18 4.48
CA GLU A 136 -13.53 3.99 3.77
C GLU A 136 -14.61 4.36 2.76
N GLY A 137 -14.49 3.84 1.56
CA GLY A 137 -15.30 4.26 0.41
C GLY A 137 -16.56 3.44 0.15
N GLU A 138 -16.65 2.19 0.63
CA GLU A 138 -17.71 1.26 0.24
C GLU A 138 -19.11 1.84 0.45
N GLN A 139 -19.42 2.21 1.66
CA GLN A 139 -20.75 2.75 1.99
C GLN A 139 -20.93 4.18 1.49
N THR A 140 -19.89 5.03 1.67
CA THR A 140 -19.98 6.46 1.34
C THR A 140 -20.15 6.70 -0.16
N LEU A 141 -19.41 5.96 -0.99
CA LEU A 141 -19.54 6.10 -2.45
C LEU A 141 -20.87 5.55 -2.95
N THR A 142 -21.38 4.47 -2.36
CA THR A 142 -22.71 3.93 -2.66
C THR A 142 -23.79 4.97 -2.37
N GLU A 143 -23.80 5.53 -1.15
CA GLU A 143 -24.77 6.58 -0.76
C GLU A 143 -24.67 7.82 -1.67
N LEU A 144 -23.46 8.23 -2.06
CA LEU A 144 -23.24 9.34 -2.98
C LEU A 144 -23.88 9.10 -4.36
N ILE A 145 -23.69 7.91 -4.93
CA ILE A 145 -24.24 7.55 -6.24
C ILE A 145 -25.78 7.42 -6.17
N GLU A 146 -26.29 6.79 -5.10
CA GLU A 146 -27.75 6.63 -4.89
C GLU A 146 -28.47 7.95 -4.65
N ALA A 147 -27.82 8.90 -3.97
CA ALA A 147 -28.37 10.21 -3.67
C ALA A 147 -28.58 11.09 -4.91
N ASP A 148 -27.83 10.84 -5.97
CA ASP A 148 -27.91 11.57 -7.25
C ASP A 148 -27.93 13.11 -7.06
N ASN A 149 -26.95 13.60 -6.30
CA ASN A 149 -26.76 15.01 -5.91
C ASN A 149 -27.85 15.59 -4.95
N LYS A 150 -28.68 14.77 -4.34
CA LYS A 150 -29.70 15.19 -3.37
C LYS A 150 -29.25 14.84 -1.95
N ASN A 151 -29.59 15.69 -0.98
CA ASN A 151 -29.37 15.44 0.45
C ASN A 151 -27.92 15.05 0.80
N LEU A 152 -26.93 15.65 0.12
CA LEU A 152 -25.51 15.35 0.33
C LEU A 152 -25.04 15.60 1.78
N SER A 153 -25.71 16.51 2.50
CA SER A 153 -25.43 16.80 3.91
C SER A 153 -25.61 15.60 4.83
N ASP A 154 -26.45 14.64 4.45
CA ASP A 154 -26.78 13.47 5.26
C ASP A 154 -25.72 12.35 5.11
N ILE A 155 -25.01 12.36 3.99
CA ILE A 155 -23.95 11.39 3.68
C ILE A 155 -22.71 11.75 4.49
N LYS A 156 -22.22 10.84 5.34
CA LYS A 156 -21.00 11.04 6.12
C LYS A 156 -19.75 10.68 5.32
N ASN A 157 -18.63 11.26 5.72
CA ASN A 157 -17.32 11.07 5.07
C ASN A 157 -17.19 11.66 3.66
N ILE A 158 -17.98 12.66 3.28
CA ILE A 158 -17.77 13.37 2.01
C ILE A 158 -17.36 14.82 2.21
N VAL A 159 -16.62 15.34 1.23
CA VAL A 159 -16.40 16.78 1.02
C VAL A 159 -16.99 17.14 -0.33
N TYR A 160 -17.72 18.23 -0.38
CA TYR A 160 -18.38 18.75 -1.59
C TYR A 160 -18.61 20.25 -1.49
N LYS A 161 -18.94 20.90 -2.61
CA LYS A 161 -19.44 22.29 -2.62
C LYS A 161 -20.95 22.30 -2.44
N ASN A 162 -21.44 23.03 -1.43
CA ASN A 162 -22.87 23.22 -1.21
C ASN A 162 -23.47 24.27 -2.17
N TYR A 163 -24.77 24.55 -2.06
CA TYR A 163 -25.48 25.52 -2.91
C TYR A 163 -24.93 26.94 -2.81
N ASP A 164 -24.28 27.30 -1.69
CA ASP A 164 -23.61 28.58 -1.49
C ASP A 164 -22.17 28.59 -2.02
N ASN A 165 -21.74 27.59 -2.78
CA ASN A 165 -20.37 27.38 -3.23
C ASN A 165 -19.34 27.23 -2.09
N LYS A 166 -19.78 26.95 -0.88
CA LYS A 166 -18.88 26.67 0.26
C LYS A 166 -18.47 25.20 0.25
N VAL A 167 -17.19 24.96 0.46
CA VAL A 167 -16.68 23.59 0.64
C VAL A 167 -17.03 23.12 2.05
N VAL A 168 -17.67 21.95 2.13
CA VAL A 168 -18.19 21.37 3.38
C VAL A 168 -17.72 19.93 3.52
N PHE A 169 -17.15 19.61 4.69
CA PHE A 169 -16.96 18.23 5.14
C PHE A 169 -18.11 17.82 6.06
N THR A 170 -18.82 16.75 5.71
CA THR A 170 -20.00 16.27 6.44
C THR A 170 -19.72 15.55 7.75
N GLY A 171 -18.46 15.49 8.13
CA GLY A 171 -18.01 14.80 9.34
C GLY A 171 -17.83 13.28 9.15
N TYR A 172 -17.17 12.67 10.12
CA TYR A 172 -16.85 11.26 10.07
C TYR A 172 -18.05 10.36 10.40
N ARG A 173 -18.13 9.23 9.70
CA ARG A 173 -19.07 8.15 10.00
C ARG A 173 -18.66 7.48 11.32
N LYS A 174 -19.64 7.31 12.22
CA LYS A 174 -19.45 6.66 13.53
C LYS A 174 -19.57 5.13 13.42
N ASN A 175 -20.61 4.66 12.73
CA ASN A 175 -20.89 3.24 12.55
C ASN A 175 -20.23 2.74 11.27
N LEU A 176 -19.12 2.03 11.43
CA LEU A 176 -18.39 1.40 10.32
C LEU A 176 -18.97 0.00 10.06
N LEU A 177 -18.93 -0.43 8.79
CA LEU A 177 -19.38 -1.77 8.39
C LEU A 177 -18.58 -2.84 9.11
N ASP A 178 -19.24 -3.94 9.46
CA ASP A 178 -18.57 -5.18 9.82
C ASP A 178 -17.79 -5.69 8.58
N LEU A 179 -16.51 -5.98 8.75
CA LEU A 179 -15.66 -6.41 7.65
C LEU A 179 -16.08 -7.76 7.06
N ASP A 180 -16.72 -8.62 7.87
CA ASP A 180 -17.24 -9.91 7.40
C ASP A 180 -18.53 -9.78 6.57
N SER A 181 -19.18 -8.62 6.62
CA SER A 181 -20.33 -8.31 5.76
C SER A 181 -19.93 -7.83 4.35
N LEU A 182 -18.66 -7.51 4.15
CA LEU A 182 -18.16 -7.09 2.84
C LEU A 182 -17.95 -8.31 1.93
N PRO A 183 -18.30 -8.21 0.63
CA PRO A 183 -17.91 -9.23 -0.34
C PRO A 183 -16.38 -9.29 -0.49
N PHE A 184 -15.86 -10.39 -1.03
CA PHE A 184 -14.46 -10.43 -1.44
C PHE A 184 -14.19 -9.37 -2.51
N PRO A 185 -12.97 -8.79 -2.56
CA PRO A 185 -12.61 -7.83 -3.61
C PRO A 185 -12.92 -8.39 -5.01
N ALA A 186 -13.38 -7.54 -5.92
CA ALA A 186 -13.74 -7.90 -7.29
C ALA A 186 -12.48 -8.15 -8.14
N TYR A 187 -11.78 -9.25 -7.86
CA TYR A 187 -10.55 -9.63 -8.59
C TYR A 187 -10.81 -9.87 -10.07
N GLU A 188 -12.00 -10.35 -10.43
CA GLU A 188 -12.46 -10.59 -11.80
C GLU A 188 -12.61 -9.29 -12.62
N LYS A 189 -12.71 -8.14 -11.94
CA LYS A 189 -12.73 -6.81 -12.57
C LYS A 189 -11.33 -6.24 -12.82
N LEU A 190 -10.29 -6.93 -12.39
CA LEU A 190 -8.90 -6.55 -12.62
C LEU A 190 -8.40 -7.21 -13.90
N ASP A 191 -8.34 -6.46 -15.01
CA ASP A 191 -7.93 -6.98 -16.32
C ASP A 191 -6.53 -7.61 -16.27
N GLY A 192 -6.47 -8.90 -16.62
CA GLY A 192 -5.25 -9.70 -16.60
C GLY A 192 -4.86 -10.25 -15.22
N TYR A 193 -5.78 -10.29 -14.27
CA TYR A 193 -5.55 -10.95 -13.00
C TYR A 193 -5.68 -12.48 -13.13
N PRO A 194 -4.79 -13.28 -12.51
CA PRO A 194 -3.66 -12.88 -11.68
C PRO A 194 -2.33 -12.62 -12.42
N GLU A 195 -2.24 -12.87 -13.73
CA GLU A 195 -0.98 -12.97 -14.47
C GLU A 195 -0.20 -11.66 -14.51
N LYS A 196 -0.88 -10.52 -14.58
CA LYS A 196 -0.27 -9.19 -14.58
C LYS A 196 0.11 -8.74 -13.18
N TYR A 197 -0.49 -9.30 -12.13
CA TYR A 197 -0.30 -8.91 -10.74
C TYR A 197 0.69 -9.84 -10.05
N LYS A 198 1.89 -9.34 -9.78
CA LYS A 198 2.99 -10.15 -9.27
C LYS A 198 3.63 -9.50 -8.07
N LEU A 199 3.80 -10.26 -7.00
CA LEU A 199 4.57 -9.83 -5.83
C LEU A 199 6.04 -9.57 -6.21
N PRO A 200 6.78 -8.78 -5.40
CA PRO A 200 8.20 -8.56 -5.62
C PRO A 200 8.97 -9.88 -5.68
N ILE A 201 9.96 -9.97 -6.58
CA ILE A 201 10.83 -11.14 -6.69
C ILE A 201 11.44 -11.48 -5.32
N PHE A 202 11.65 -12.77 -5.07
CA PHE A 202 12.14 -13.33 -3.80
C PHE A 202 11.22 -13.11 -2.56
N ASN A 203 10.02 -12.55 -2.75
CA ASN A 203 9.03 -12.37 -1.68
C ASN A 203 7.87 -13.39 -1.75
N TYR A 204 7.99 -14.46 -2.51
CA TYR A 204 7.00 -15.54 -2.59
C TYR A 204 7.68 -16.87 -2.91
N PRO A 205 7.17 -18.02 -2.39
CA PRO A 205 7.68 -19.34 -2.72
C PRO A 205 6.96 -20.01 -3.90
N LYS A 206 5.78 -19.54 -4.27
CA LYS A 206 4.91 -20.19 -5.26
C LYS A 206 4.17 -19.18 -6.12
N THR A 207 3.84 -19.60 -7.35
CA THR A 207 2.97 -18.87 -8.29
C THR A 207 1.80 -19.75 -8.73
N PRO A 208 0.65 -19.16 -9.13
CA PRO A 208 0.29 -17.75 -9.05
C PRO A 208 0.24 -17.24 -7.60
N ASN A 209 0.48 -15.94 -7.41
CA ASN A 209 0.43 -15.31 -6.10
C ASN A 209 -0.46 -14.06 -6.15
N SER A 210 -0.90 -13.63 -4.98
CA SER A 210 -1.78 -12.46 -4.84
C SER A 210 -1.55 -11.75 -3.50
N SER A 211 -2.36 -10.72 -3.28
CA SER A 211 -2.41 -9.96 -2.04
C SER A 211 -3.78 -10.06 -1.39
N CYS A 212 -3.83 -9.85 -0.08
CA CYS A 212 -5.04 -9.79 0.71
C CYS A 212 -4.90 -8.70 1.79
N ILE A 213 -6.01 -8.11 2.18
CA ILE A 213 -6.15 -7.28 3.39
C ILE A 213 -7.19 -7.95 4.26
N SER A 214 -6.83 -8.25 5.50
CA SER A 214 -7.69 -8.95 6.45
C SER A 214 -7.97 -8.14 7.72
N SER A 215 -7.37 -6.96 7.83
CA SER A 215 -7.63 -6.01 8.90
C SER A 215 -7.46 -4.58 8.39
N ARG A 216 -8.13 -3.64 9.04
CA ARG A 216 -8.11 -2.21 8.69
C ARG A 216 -7.74 -1.38 9.92
N GLY A 217 -6.69 -0.56 9.75
CA GLY A 217 -6.21 0.37 10.75
C GLY A 217 -5.21 -0.22 11.74
N CYS A 218 -4.69 0.68 12.56
CA CYS A 218 -3.65 0.41 13.52
C CYS A 218 -3.87 1.26 14.78
N PRO A 219 -3.86 0.68 16.00
CA PRO A 219 -4.11 1.42 17.23
C PRO A 219 -2.91 2.25 17.69
N TYR A 220 -1.73 2.03 17.11
CA TYR A 220 -0.48 2.69 17.50
C TYR A 220 -0.37 4.11 16.94
N SER A 221 0.54 4.90 17.54
CA SER A 221 0.74 6.33 17.23
C SER A 221 2.17 6.63 16.78
N CYS A 222 2.73 5.82 15.86
CA CYS A 222 4.04 6.11 15.27
C CYS A 222 3.99 7.46 14.53
N SER A 223 5.01 8.32 14.74
CA SER A 223 5.03 9.70 14.24
C SER A 223 4.99 9.79 12.70
N TYR A 224 5.61 8.84 12.03
CA TYR A 224 5.78 8.80 10.58
C TYR A 224 4.61 8.14 9.83
N CYS A 225 3.67 7.49 10.52
CA CYS A 225 2.64 6.66 9.89
C CYS A 225 1.40 7.46 9.53
N ASP A 226 1.00 7.43 8.26
CA ASP A 226 -0.27 7.98 7.81
C ASP A 226 -1.44 7.12 8.33
N ARG A 227 -2.43 7.78 8.93
CA ARG A 227 -3.63 7.15 9.49
C ARG A 227 -4.92 7.83 9.02
N SER A 228 -4.85 8.53 7.92
CA SER A 228 -5.96 9.36 7.42
C SER A 228 -7.19 8.53 7.02
N VAL A 229 -7.00 7.33 6.47
CA VAL A 229 -8.10 6.45 6.02
C VAL A 229 -8.81 5.78 7.19
N PHE A 230 -8.08 5.02 8.00
CA PHE A 230 -8.68 4.21 9.08
C PHE A 230 -8.60 4.85 10.46
N ARG A 231 -7.89 5.97 10.60
CA ARG A 231 -7.65 6.70 11.86
C ARG A 231 -7.00 5.78 12.91
N LYS A 232 -7.37 5.94 14.19
CA LYS A 232 -6.89 5.10 15.32
C LYS A 232 -7.83 3.93 15.60
N THR A 233 -8.49 3.40 14.58
CA THR A 233 -9.34 2.21 14.71
C THR A 233 -8.56 0.96 14.38
N PHE A 234 -9.01 -0.18 14.87
CA PHE A 234 -8.54 -1.48 14.45
C PHE A 234 -9.73 -2.44 14.35
N ARG A 235 -9.97 -2.95 13.16
CA ARG A 235 -11.02 -3.94 12.85
C ARG A 235 -10.42 -5.02 11.96
N PHE A 236 -10.96 -6.21 12.03
CA PHE A 236 -10.46 -7.36 11.28
C PHE A 236 -11.59 -8.29 10.84
N ASN A 237 -11.37 -8.99 9.74
CA ASN A 237 -12.23 -10.11 9.35
C ASN A 237 -12.01 -11.29 10.30
N SER A 238 -13.06 -12.10 10.53
CA SER A 238 -12.95 -13.34 11.25
C SER A 238 -11.97 -14.33 10.59
N ALA A 239 -11.52 -15.30 11.35
CA ALA A 239 -10.67 -16.36 10.81
C ALA A 239 -11.40 -17.18 9.74
N GLU A 240 -12.71 -17.38 9.90
CA GLU A 240 -13.60 -18.10 8.99
C GLU A 240 -13.76 -17.35 7.66
N TYR A 241 -13.98 -16.03 7.71
CA TYR A 241 -14.03 -15.20 6.50
C TYR A 241 -12.71 -15.29 5.73
N LEU A 242 -11.60 -15.14 6.45
CA LEU A 242 -10.28 -15.17 5.87
C LEU A 242 -9.95 -16.52 5.21
N TYR A 243 -10.29 -17.62 5.87
CA TYR A 243 -10.14 -18.95 5.29
C TYR A 243 -11.01 -19.15 4.03
N LYS A 244 -12.26 -18.67 4.04
CA LYS A 244 -13.13 -18.67 2.85
C LYS A 244 -12.52 -17.84 1.72
N HIS A 245 -11.93 -16.69 2.02
CA HIS A 245 -11.27 -15.84 1.03
C HIS A 245 -10.06 -16.53 0.41
N PHE A 246 -9.24 -17.23 1.19
CA PHE A 246 -8.14 -18.05 0.68
C PHE A 246 -8.64 -19.18 -0.25
N LYS A 247 -9.71 -19.88 0.15
CA LYS A 247 -10.35 -20.89 -0.71
C LYS A 247 -10.84 -20.29 -2.03
N TYR A 248 -11.49 -19.12 -1.96
CA TYR A 248 -11.95 -18.40 -3.15
C TYR A 248 -10.80 -18.05 -4.10
N LEU A 249 -9.72 -17.50 -3.59
CA LEU A 249 -8.53 -17.16 -4.38
C LEU A 249 -7.88 -18.41 -5.01
N ASN A 250 -7.79 -19.49 -4.25
CA ASN A 250 -7.21 -20.74 -4.75
C ASN A 250 -8.09 -21.39 -5.82
N HIS A 251 -9.40 -21.50 -5.56
CA HIS A 251 -10.34 -22.19 -6.43
C HIS A 251 -10.58 -21.44 -7.74
N ASN A 252 -10.81 -20.12 -7.68
CA ASN A 252 -11.20 -19.34 -8.86
C ASN A 252 -10.00 -18.85 -9.69
N PHE A 253 -8.84 -18.62 -9.05
CA PHE A 253 -7.66 -18.04 -9.72
C PHE A 253 -6.39 -18.88 -9.57
N GLY A 254 -6.48 -20.07 -8.99
CA GLY A 254 -5.34 -20.97 -8.81
C GLY A 254 -4.24 -20.41 -7.89
N ILE A 255 -4.53 -19.39 -7.06
CA ILE A 255 -3.53 -18.75 -6.21
C ILE A 255 -2.95 -19.76 -5.21
N LYS A 256 -1.62 -19.77 -5.10
CA LYS A 256 -0.86 -20.69 -4.23
C LYS A 256 -0.11 -19.96 -3.11
N HIS A 257 -0.01 -18.64 -3.20
CA HIS A 257 0.65 -17.82 -2.19
C HIS A 257 -0.04 -16.47 -2.07
N VAL A 258 -0.22 -15.98 -0.83
CA VAL A 258 -0.84 -14.68 -0.53
C VAL A 258 0.08 -13.86 0.36
N ASN A 259 0.27 -12.58 0.02
CA ASN A 259 0.89 -11.60 0.90
C ASN A 259 -0.18 -10.75 1.59
N PHE A 260 -0.21 -10.75 2.93
CA PHE A 260 -1.06 -9.86 3.69
C PHE A 260 -0.47 -8.46 3.73
N TYR A 261 -1.25 -7.48 3.27
CA TYR A 261 -0.93 -6.05 3.35
C TYR A 261 -1.67 -5.37 4.51
N ASP A 262 -1.90 -6.11 5.58
CA ASP A 262 -2.48 -5.60 6.81
C ASP A 262 -1.51 -4.65 7.52
N ASP A 263 -2.03 -3.57 8.11
CA ASP A 263 -1.25 -2.73 9.02
C ASP A 263 -0.77 -3.53 10.24
N GLN A 264 -1.61 -4.48 10.74
CA GLN A 264 -1.35 -5.26 11.96
C GLN A 264 -1.98 -6.66 11.91
N PHE A 265 -1.45 -7.55 11.06
CA PHE A 265 -1.99 -8.92 10.94
C PHE A 265 -2.01 -9.69 12.27
N THR A 266 -0.94 -9.58 13.05
CA THR A 266 -0.73 -10.36 14.29
C THR A 266 -1.29 -9.71 15.56
N PHE A 267 -1.99 -8.58 15.47
CA PHE A 267 -2.47 -7.86 16.65
C PHE A 267 -3.48 -8.68 17.48
N HIS A 268 -4.38 -9.41 16.82
CA HIS A 268 -5.37 -10.23 17.51
C HIS A 268 -4.98 -11.71 17.48
N LYS A 269 -4.18 -12.14 18.47
CA LYS A 269 -3.58 -13.47 18.54
C LYS A 269 -4.59 -14.62 18.35
N LYS A 270 -5.74 -14.60 19.07
CA LYS A 270 -6.77 -15.66 19.00
C LYS A 270 -7.29 -15.86 17.57
N ARG A 271 -7.49 -14.76 16.82
CA ARG A 271 -7.91 -14.81 15.41
C ARG A 271 -6.85 -15.48 14.54
N VAL A 272 -5.57 -15.13 14.73
CA VAL A 272 -4.46 -15.71 13.94
C VAL A 272 -4.33 -17.19 14.21
N LEU A 273 -4.38 -17.62 15.48
CA LEU A 273 -4.35 -19.03 15.84
C LEU A 273 -5.51 -19.81 15.21
N LYS A 274 -6.74 -19.27 15.29
CA LYS A 274 -7.92 -19.89 14.67
C LYS A 274 -7.80 -19.98 13.14
N PHE A 275 -7.26 -18.94 12.48
CA PHE A 275 -6.97 -18.99 11.03
C PHE A 275 -5.95 -20.08 10.71
N CYS A 276 -4.88 -20.19 11.50
CA CYS A 276 -3.89 -21.24 11.33
C CYS A 276 -4.51 -22.65 11.47
N ASP A 277 -5.37 -22.86 12.46
CA ASP A 277 -6.08 -24.13 12.65
C ASP A 277 -6.96 -24.47 11.45
N LEU A 278 -7.68 -23.48 10.89
CA LEU A 278 -8.50 -23.68 9.68
C LEU A 278 -7.66 -24.01 8.46
N MET A 279 -6.50 -23.37 8.29
CA MET A 279 -5.58 -23.66 7.20
C MET A 279 -5.02 -25.09 7.27
N ILE A 280 -4.70 -25.56 8.48
CA ILE A 280 -4.15 -26.90 8.73
C ILE A 280 -5.23 -27.96 8.55
N SER A 281 -6.37 -27.80 9.24
CA SER A 281 -7.45 -28.78 9.22
C SER A 281 -8.17 -28.89 7.86
N GLY A 282 -8.22 -27.79 7.12
CA GLY A 282 -8.87 -27.74 5.81
C GLY A 282 -8.00 -28.19 4.64
N ASP A 283 -6.78 -28.66 4.88
CA ASP A 283 -5.77 -29.09 3.89
C ASP A 283 -5.57 -28.09 2.71
N LEU A 284 -5.68 -26.79 3.00
CA LEU A 284 -5.47 -25.76 1.99
C LEU A 284 -3.97 -25.51 1.83
N LYS A 285 -3.36 -26.12 0.79
CA LYS A 285 -1.90 -26.12 0.52
C LYS A 285 -1.38 -24.77 -0.03
N MET A 286 -1.84 -23.68 0.56
CA MET A 286 -1.37 -22.34 0.27
C MET A 286 -0.31 -21.91 1.29
N SER A 287 0.52 -20.97 0.87
CA SER A 287 1.46 -20.28 1.77
C SER A 287 1.11 -18.80 1.86
N PHE A 288 1.62 -18.12 2.89
CA PHE A 288 1.40 -16.70 3.06
C PHE A 288 2.58 -15.98 3.68
N ASN A 289 2.61 -14.65 3.48
CA ASN A 289 3.47 -13.72 4.19
C ASN A 289 2.61 -12.72 4.97
N CYS A 290 3.17 -12.13 6.01
CA CYS A 290 2.54 -11.02 6.70
C CYS A 290 3.59 -10.03 7.24
N ALA A 291 3.12 -8.81 7.54
CA ALA A 291 3.85 -7.88 8.38
C ALA A 291 3.41 -8.02 9.84
N ALA A 292 4.35 -7.86 10.76
CA ALA A 292 4.10 -7.98 12.19
C ALA A 292 4.93 -6.96 12.98
N ARG A 293 4.42 -6.62 14.17
CA ARG A 293 5.22 -5.98 15.21
C ARG A 293 5.79 -7.07 16.12
N ALA A 294 7.02 -6.86 16.58
CA ALA A 294 7.73 -7.82 17.43
C ALA A 294 6.95 -8.15 18.72
N GLU A 295 6.27 -7.15 19.27
CA GLU A 295 5.49 -7.24 20.51
C GLU A 295 4.35 -8.25 20.43
N HIS A 296 3.85 -8.57 19.23
CA HIS A 296 2.75 -9.51 19.02
C HIS A 296 3.21 -10.96 18.85
N LEU A 297 4.50 -11.21 18.80
CA LEU A 297 5.03 -12.52 18.47
C LEU A 297 5.52 -13.28 19.73
N ASP A 298 5.03 -14.47 19.91
CA ASP A 298 5.52 -15.44 20.88
C ASP A 298 5.70 -16.83 20.23
N HIS A 299 6.15 -17.81 21.01
CA HIS A 299 6.42 -19.14 20.51
C HIS A 299 5.18 -19.81 19.91
N GLU A 300 4.02 -19.66 20.56
CA GLU A 300 2.77 -20.29 20.15
C GLU A 300 2.32 -19.78 18.77
N ILE A 301 2.22 -18.44 18.61
CA ILE A 301 1.76 -17.85 17.36
C ILE A 301 2.72 -18.12 16.20
N VAL A 302 4.04 -18.05 16.43
CA VAL A 302 5.05 -18.31 15.40
C VAL A 302 5.03 -19.77 14.95
N THR A 303 4.86 -20.72 15.90
CA THR A 303 4.76 -22.15 15.62
C THR A 303 3.48 -22.46 14.81
N ALA A 304 2.32 -21.93 15.24
CA ALA A 304 1.07 -22.09 14.53
C ALA A 304 1.12 -21.50 13.10
N MET A 305 1.65 -20.29 12.96
CA MET A 305 1.81 -19.66 11.65
C MET A 305 2.71 -20.50 10.72
N LYS A 306 3.82 -21.08 11.25
CA LYS A 306 4.68 -21.95 10.47
C LYS A 306 3.94 -23.18 9.97
N ALA A 307 3.20 -23.85 10.85
CA ALA A 307 2.41 -25.05 10.51
C ALA A 307 1.33 -24.74 9.46
N ALA A 308 0.72 -23.55 9.52
CA ALA A 308 -0.28 -23.06 8.57
C ALA A 308 0.28 -22.57 7.22
N GLY A 309 1.61 -22.62 7.00
CA GLY A 309 2.21 -22.25 5.74
C GLY A 309 2.77 -20.82 5.68
N CYS A 310 2.95 -20.13 6.81
CA CYS A 310 3.68 -18.86 6.83
C CYS A 310 5.11 -19.05 6.35
N TRP A 311 5.43 -18.35 5.26
CA TRP A 311 6.75 -18.46 4.62
C TRP A 311 7.72 -17.35 5.03
N MET A 312 7.19 -16.12 5.23
CA MET A 312 7.99 -14.96 5.60
C MET A 312 7.20 -14.02 6.51
N ILE A 313 7.87 -13.45 7.49
CA ILE A 313 7.36 -12.38 8.33
C ILE A 313 8.23 -11.13 8.10
N SER A 314 7.58 -10.03 7.74
CA SER A 314 8.20 -8.71 7.63
C SER A 314 8.06 -7.99 8.98
N LEU A 315 9.19 -7.53 9.55
CA LEU A 315 9.20 -6.81 10.83
C LEU A 315 9.62 -5.36 10.61
N GLY A 316 8.80 -4.43 11.10
CA GLY A 316 9.20 -3.03 11.21
C GLY A 316 10.32 -2.90 12.25
N ILE A 317 11.52 -2.66 11.79
CA ILE A 317 12.70 -2.34 12.62
C ILE A 317 12.88 -0.83 12.67
N GLU A 318 12.62 -0.17 11.55
CA GLU A 318 12.73 1.26 11.24
C GLU A 318 14.20 1.74 11.35
N THR A 319 14.79 1.68 12.53
CA THR A 319 16.20 2.05 12.82
C THR A 319 16.80 1.14 13.86
N GLY A 320 18.11 0.94 13.83
CA GLY A 320 18.86 0.20 14.86
C GLY A 320 19.42 1.11 15.97
N ASP A 321 19.12 2.40 15.97
CA ASP A 321 19.41 3.30 17.08
C ASP A 321 18.20 3.36 18.02
N GLN A 322 18.40 2.84 19.26
CA GLN A 322 17.31 2.78 20.25
C GLN A 322 16.73 4.16 20.61
N LYS A 323 17.57 5.20 20.66
CA LYS A 323 17.16 6.55 21.02
C LYS A 323 16.26 7.14 19.91
N LEU A 324 16.69 7.03 18.66
CA LEU A 324 15.92 7.48 17.51
C LEU A 324 14.61 6.68 17.38
N LEU A 325 14.66 5.35 17.56
CA LEU A 325 13.49 4.48 17.52
C LEU A 325 12.43 4.90 18.55
N ALA A 326 12.83 5.19 19.79
CA ALA A 326 11.93 5.60 20.87
C ALA A 326 11.26 6.96 20.62
N GLN A 327 11.90 7.85 19.84
CA GLN A 327 11.30 9.15 19.47
C GLN A 327 10.11 8.99 18.51
N HIS A 328 10.15 7.98 17.63
CA HIS A 328 9.22 7.85 16.52
C HIS A 328 8.23 6.70 16.66
N ARG A 329 8.54 5.70 17.47
CA ARG A 329 7.72 4.49 17.62
C ARG A 329 7.51 4.11 19.09
N GLN A 330 6.25 4.02 19.47
CA GLN A 330 5.88 3.61 20.84
C GLN A 330 6.27 2.15 21.12
N ASN A 331 6.73 1.90 22.34
CA ASN A 331 7.03 0.56 22.88
C ASN A 331 8.07 -0.23 22.07
N ALA A 332 8.86 0.43 21.24
CA ALA A 332 9.88 -0.24 20.43
C ALA A 332 11.17 -0.43 21.21
N ASN A 333 11.72 -1.65 21.12
CA ASN A 333 12.97 -2.02 21.79
C ASN A 333 13.81 -2.90 20.85
N ILE A 334 15.05 -2.50 20.59
CA ILE A 334 15.92 -3.20 19.64
C ILE A 334 16.32 -4.61 20.14
N GLU A 335 16.44 -4.84 21.45
CA GLU A 335 16.75 -6.16 21.99
C GLU A 335 15.55 -7.12 21.87
N MET A 336 14.33 -6.63 22.11
CA MET A 336 13.12 -7.40 21.83
C MET A 336 13.02 -7.78 20.34
N LEU A 337 13.32 -6.84 19.42
CA LEU A 337 13.38 -7.13 17.99
C LEU A 337 14.34 -8.27 17.67
N ARG A 338 15.56 -8.25 18.25
CA ARG A 338 16.57 -9.31 18.11
C ARG A 338 16.05 -10.66 18.61
N GLU A 339 15.43 -10.68 19.79
CA GLU A 339 14.84 -11.89 20.38
C GLU A 339 13.78 -12.48 19.43
N LYS A 340 12.81 -11.64 18.95
CA LYS A 340 11.72 -12.12 18.10
C LYS A 340 12.20 -12.55 16.72
N ILE A 341 13.18 -11.87 16.13
CA ILE A 341 13.85 -12.32 14.90
C ILE A 341 14.46 -13.71 15.09
N THR A 342 15.14 -13.92 16.20
CA THR A 342 15.75 -15.23 16.54
C THR A 342 14.68 -16.32 16.69
N LEU A 343 13.55 -15.99 17.34
CA LEU A 343 12.41 -16.90 17.49
C LEU A 343 11.83 -17.31 16.12
N ILE A 344 11.60 -16.35 15.23
CA ILE A 344 11.06 -16.60 13.88
C ILE A 344 12.03 -17.49 13.09
N LYS A 345 13.34 -17.21 13.17
CA LYS A 345 14.37 -18.00 12.48
C LYS A 345 14.45 -19.43 12.99
N LYS A 346 14.32 -19.66 14.32
CA LYS A 346 14.26 -21.01 14.91
C LYS A 346 13.07 -21.81 14.36
N ALA A 347 11.94 -21.16 14.11
CA ALA A 347 10.76 -21.75 13.46
C ALA A 347 10.94 -21.99 11.94
N LYS A 348 12.10 -21.70 11.36
CA LYS A 348 12.37 -21.80 9.90
C LYS A 348 11.43 -20.97 9.04
N ILE A 349 11.03 -19.81 9.53
CA ILE A 349 10.33 -18.76 8.76
C ILE A 349 11.37 -17.73 8.32
N ARG A 350 11.22 -17.22 7.11
CA ARG A 350 12.08 -16.14 6.60
C ARG A 350 11.72 -14.83 7.30
N VAL A 351 12.73 -13.99 7.51
CA VAL A 351 12.57 -12.66 8.12
C VAL A 351 12.98 -11.59 7.12
N LYS A 352 12.07 -10.65 6.86
CA LYS A 352 12.37 -9.41 6.13
C LYS A 352 12.36 -8.24 7.11
N ALA A 353 13.44 -7.48 7.14
CA ALA A 353 13.51 -6.25 7.91
C ALA A 353 12.95 -5.07 7.11
N LEU A 354 12.03 -4.31 7.70
CA LEU A 354 11.57 -3.04 7.15
C LEU A 354 12.27 -1.91 7.89
N LEU A 355 12.97 -1.07 7.14
CA LEU A 355 13.84 -0.01 7.63
C LEU A 355 13.47 1.31 6.97
N MET A 356 13.80 2.39 7.65
CA MET A 356 13.61 3.74 7.17
C MET A 356 14.88 4.57 7.40
N MET A 357 15.25 5.42 6.45
CA MET A 357 16.38 6.36 6.54
C MET A 357 15.88 7.77 6.24
N GLY A 358 16.36 8.75 6.99
CA GLY A 358 15.99 10.15 6.87
C GLY A 358 14.97 10.61 7.91
N LEU A 359 14.77 9.86 9.01
CA LEU A 359 13.87 10.28 10.09
C LEU A 359 14.36 11.59 10.75
N PRO A 360 13.44 12.45 11.20
CA PRO A 360 13.81 13.63 12.00
C PRO A 360 14.67 13.25 13.20
N GLY A 361 15.79 13.94 13.38
CA GLY A 361 16.77 13.63 14.42
C GLY A 361 17.78 12.53 14.05
N GLU A 362 17.70 11.97 12.83
CA GLU A 362 18.71 11.02 12.37
C GLU A 362 20.06 11.69 12.10
N THR A 363 21.14 10.99 12.40
CA THR A 363 22.52 11.44 12.23
C THR A 363 23.35 10.36 11.53
N GLU A 364 24.55 10.69 11.03
CA GLU A 364 25.46 9.70 10.46
C GLU A 364 25.79 8.59 11.46
N GLU A 365 25.92 8.94 12.76
CA GLU A 365 26.15 7.97 13.82
C GLU A 365 24.98 7.01 13.98
N SER A 366 23.72 7.50 14.00
CA SER A 366 22.53 6.65 14.13
C SER A 366 22.35 5.74 12.91
N ILE A 367 22.66 6.22 11.70
CA ILE A 367 22.70 5.39 10.48
C ILE A 367 23.75 4.29 10.60
N SER A 368 24.97 4.61 11.08
CA SER A 368 26.03 3.64 11.31
C SER A 368 25.63 2.58 12.34
N LYS A 369 24.97 2.98 13.44
CA LYS A 369 24.41 2.06 14.45
C LYS A 369 23.36 1.15 13.82
N SER A 370 22.44 1.71 13.04
CA SER A 370 21.40 0.94 12.33
C SER A 370 21.99 -0.09 11.39
N LYS A 371 23.01 0.28 10.62
CA LYS A 371 23.73 -0.62 9.73
C LYS A 371 24.40 -1.79 10.52
N LYS A 372 25.13 -1.48 11.60
CA LYS A 372 25.77 -2.49 12.46
C LYS A 372 24.73 -3.42 13.09
N TYR A 373 23.63 -2.86 13.61
CA TYR A 373 22.55 -3.63 14.22
C TYR A 373 21.93 -4.61 13.21
N VAL A 374 21.49 -4.12 12.05
CA VAL A 374 20.89 -4.95 11.00
C VAL A 374 21.82 -6.07 10.54
N TYR A 375 23.14 -5.80 10.42
CA TYR A 375 24.11 -6.79 10.00
C TYR A 375 24.40 -7.86 11.07
N SER A 376 24.12 -7.56 12.34
CA SER A 376 24.21 -8.53 13.43
C SER A 376 23.01 -9.48 13.51
N LEU A 377 21.89 -9.17 12.80
CA LEU A 377 20.68 -9.96 12.83
C LEU A 377 20.68 -11.08 11.80
N PRO A 378 20.04 -12.24 12.09
CA PRO A 378 19.89 -13.34 11.14
C PRO A 378 18.71 -13.12 10.19
N ILE A 379 18.64 -11.96 9.53
CA ILE A 379 17.60 -11.63 8.55
C ILE A 379 17.93 -12.22 7.18
N ASP A 380 16.90 -12.52 6.40
CA ASP A 380 17.00 -13.07 5.04
C ASP A 380 16.95 -11.98 3.96
N ASP A 381 16.27 -10.88 4.24
CA ASP A 381 16.07 -9.78 3.32
C ASP A 381 15.80 -8.49 4.10
N PHE A 382 15.92 -7.34 3.45
CA PHE A 382 15.48 -6.07 4.01
C PHE A 382 14.94 -5.14 2.93
N ASN A 383 14.11 -4.18 3.37
CA ASN A 383 13.71 -3.03 2.59
C ASN A 383 14.07 -1.77 3.37
N LEU A 384 14.76 -0.84 2.74
CA LEU A 384 15.13 0.45 3.31
C LEU A 384 14.40 1.54 2.51
N ALA A 385 13.40 2.16 3.13
CA ALA A 385 12.65 3.25 2.54
C ALA A 385 13.29 4.59 2.90
N LYS A 386 13.21 5.55 2.01
CA LYS A 386 13.53 6.94 2.31
C LYS A 386 12.33 7.56 3.02
N PHE A 387 12.58 8.16 4.18
CA PHE A 387 11.50 8.78 4.97
C PHE A 387 10.77 9.84 4.15
N THR A 388 9.46 9.73 4.15
CA THR A 388 8.55 10.64 3.45
C THR A 388 7.48 11.11 4.44
N PRO A 389 7.44 12.42 4.79
CA PRO A 389 6.40 12.95 5.66
C PRO A 389 5.08 13.07 4.88
N PHE A 390 4.24 12.04 4.96
CA PHE A 390 2.93 12.06 4.31
C PHE A 390 1.94 12.98 5.04
N PRO A 391 1.02 13.66 4.31
CA PRO A 391 0.07 14.61 4.89
C PRO A 391 -0.77 14.07 6.06
N GLY A 392 -1.06 12.77 6.09
CA GLY A 392 -1.83 12.11 7.16
C GLY A 392 -0.99 11.63 8.35
N SER A 393 0.35 11.81 8.33
CA SER A 393 1.22 11.43 9.45
C SER A 393 1.25 12.50 10.53
N PRO A 394 1.36 12.11 11.83
CA PRO A 394 1.41 13.08 12.93
C PRO A 394 2.55 14.10 12.83
N ILE A 395 3.67 13.72 12.23
CA ILE A 395 4.86 14.56 12.14
C ILE A 395 4.82 15.56 10.96
N TYR A 396 3.91 15.34 10.00
CA TYR A 396 3.87 16.13 8.77
C TYR A 396 3.76 17.64 9.04
N GLN A 397 2.82 18.05 9.90
CA GLN A 397 2.59 19.47 10.17
C GLN A 397 3.81 20.12 10.85
N GLN A 398 4.46 19.41 11.77
CA GLN A 398 5.66 19.90 12.44
C GLN A 398 6.83 20.12 11.45
N ILE A 399 6.92 19.25 10.44
CA ILE A 399 7.95 19.37 9.38
C ILE A 399 7.60 20.53 8.45
N LYS A 400 6.32 20.70 8.10
CA LYS A 400 5.84 21.72 7.17
C LYS A 400 5.97 23.13 7.75
N ASP A 401 5.60 23.30 9.02
CA ASP A 401 5.47 24.63 9.66
C ASP A 401 6.81 25.21 10.12
N GLY A 402 7.92 24.45 10.17
CA GLY A 402 8.97 24.99 10.97
C GLY A 402 10.42 24.77 10.66
N GLY A 403 10.86 24.06 9.66
CA GLY A 403 12.32 23.93 9.37
C GLY A 403 13.23 23.45 10.55
N SER A 404 12.69 23.36 11.76
CA SER A 404 13.44 23.00 12.97
C SER A 404 13.91 21.55 13.00
N LEU A 405 13.26 20.68 12.20
CA LEU A 405 13.56 19.25 12.13
C LEU A 405 14.44 18.88 10.91
N GLY A 406 14.48 19.74 9.89
CA GLY A 406 15.20 19.50 8.66
C GLY A 406 14.65 20.32 7.49
N THR A 407 15.14 20.04 6.29
CA THR A 407 14.68 20.67 5.03
C THR A 407 13.66 19.75 4.33
N PHE A 408 12.53 20.30 3.90
CA PHE A 408 11.46 19.56 3.25
C PHE A 408 11.07 20.14 1.90
N ASP A 409 11.11 19.30 0.85
CA ASP A 409 10.57 19.58 -0.49
C ASP A 409 9.18 18.97 -0.59
N GLU A 410 8.12 19.78 -0.40
CA GLU A 410 6.73 19.33 -0.47
C GLU A 410 6.29 19.11 -1.93
N ASN A 411 6.99 18.29 -2.65
CA ASN A 411 6.57 17.86 -3.99
C ASN A 411 5.84 16.51 -3.90
N TRP A 412 4.51 16.54 -4.05
CA TRP A 412 3.67 15.35 -3.91
C TRP A 412 4.03 14.23 -4.89
N GLU A 413 4.44 14.56 -6.12
CA GLU A 413 4.83 13.56 -7.12
C GLU A 413 6.09 12.75 -6.73
N LYS A 414 6.91 13.30 -5.82
CA LYS A 414 8.11 12.65 -5.30
C LYS A 414 7.87 11.92 -3.97
N MET A 415 6.65 11.99 -3.42
CA MET A 415 6.30 11.34 -2.14
C MET A 415 5.98 9.85 -2.33
N ASP A 416 6.95 9.09 -2.84
CA ASP A 416 6.87 7.65 -3.13
C ASP A 416 7.87 6.80 -2.33
N CYS A 417 8.59 7.41 -1.37
CA CYS A 417 9.67 6.81 -0.59
C CYS A 417 10.93 6.41 -1.40
N MET A 418 11.04 6.85 -2.66
CA MET A 418 12.19 6.55 -3.53
C MET A 418 13.22 7.68 -3.58
N GLU A 419 12.83 8.90 -3.20
CA GLU A 419 13.69 10.07 -3.14
C GLU A 419 13.75 10.63 -1.73
N PHE A 420 14.89 11.24 -1.34
CA PHE A 420 14.96 12.04 -0.13
C PHE A 420 14.35 13.42 -0.41
N ILE A 421 13.12 13.59 -0.01
CA ILE A 421 12.39 14.87 -0.04
C ILE A 421 12.43 15.59 1.31
N PHE A 422 12.77 14.87 2.37
CA PHE A 422 13.08 15.42 3.68
C PHE A 422 14.52 15.05 4.06
N ILE A 423 15.29 16.03 4.50
CA ILE A 423 16.68 15.87 4.95
C ILE A 423 16.75 16.37 6.41
N PRO A 424 17.09 15.50 7.37
CA PRO A 424 17.23 15.90 8.77
C PRO A 424 18.41 16.89 8.95
N ASN A 425 18.33 17.72 9.98
CA ASN A 425 19.42 18.67 10.30
C ASN A 425 20.74 17.95 10.55
N GLY A 426 21.84 18.57 10.12
CA GLY A 426 23.20 18.06 10.34
C GLY A 426 23.73 17.10 9.26
N ILE A 427 22.91 16.74 8.27
CA ILE A 427 23.34 15.94 7.10
C ILE A 427 22.84 16.64 5.83
N ASN A 428 23.61 16.59 4.75
CA ASN A 428 23.15 17.07 3.44
C ASN A 428 22.60 15.90 2.58
N LYS A 429 21.92 16.24 1.48
CA LYS A 429 21.25 15.28 0.60
C LYS A 429 22.24 14.31 -0.06
N GLU A 430 23.37 14.82 -0.51
CA GLU A 430 24.42 14.04 -1.17
C GLU A 430 24.99 12.97 -0.24
N LYS A 431 25.18 13.32 1.02
CA LYS A 431 25.67 12.41 2.05
C LYS A 431 24.61 11.34 2.38
N MET A 432 23.34 11.75 2.49
CA MET A 432 22.23 10.79 2.71
C MET A 432 22.13 9.76 1.58
N GLU A 433 22.24 10.20 0.31
CA GLU A 433 22.22 9.29 -0.84
C GLU A 433 23.45 8.35 -0.81
N ALA A 434 24.62 8.85 -0.49
CA ALA A 434 25.83 8.03 -0.36
C ALA A 434 25.69 6.96 0.74
N LEU A 435 25.17 7.33 1.92
CA LEU A 435 24.93 6.42 3.03
C LEU A 435 23.86 5.37 2.70
N PHE A 436 22.82 5.77 1.97
CA PHE A 436 21.77 4.86 1.51
C PHE A 436 22.32 3.80 0.55
N ILE A 437 23.08 4.23 -0.44
CA ILE A 437 23.73 3.33 -1.41
C ILE A 437 24.72 2.40 -0.70
N ASP A 438 25.52 2.94 0.24
CA ASP A 438 26.47 2.15 1.01
C ASP A 438 25.77 1.11 1.89
N PHE A 439 24.62 1.45 2.50
CA PHE A 439 23.83 0.50 3.30
C PHE A 439 23.38 -0.69 2.43
N TYR A 440 22.77 -0.42 1.25
CA TYR A 440 22.36 -1.47 0.32
C TYR A 440 23.53 -2.30 -0.19
N ARG A 441 24.57 -1.65 -0.74
CA ARG A 441 25.74 -2.32 -1.31
C ARG A 441 26.41 -3.23 -0.30
N SER A 442 26.67 -2.71 0.89
CA SER A 442 27.34 -3.48 1.95
C SER A 442 26.53 -4.69 2.40
N HIS A 443 25.19 -4.62 2.40
CA HIS A 443 24.35 -5.77 2.75
C HIS A 443 24.44 -6.88 1.69
N PHE A 444 24.20 -6.53 0.42
CA PHE A 444 24.19 -7.53 -0.65
C PHE A 444 25.56 -8.10 -1.00
N MET A 445 26.65 -7.43 -0.63
CA MET A 445 28.01 -7.97 -0.76
C MET A 445 28.41 -8.99 0.32
N ARG A 446 27.54 -9.23 1.31
CA ARG A 446 27.80 -10.22 2.37
C ARG A 446 27.66 -11.64 1.84
N TYR A 447 28.66 -12.47 2.05
CA TYR A 447 28.67 -13.88 1.60
C TYR A 447 27.43 -14.66 2.04
N LYS A 448 26.96 -14.48 3.29
CA LYS A 448 25.75 -15.14 3.80
C LYS A 448 24.50 -14.75 3.01
N VAL A 449 24.38 -13.49 2.61
CA VAL A 449 23.24 -12.97 1.84
C VAL A 449 23.32 -13.49 0.42
N LEU A 450 24.46 -13.35 -0.25
CA LEU A 450 24.68 -13.89 -1.60
C LEU A 450 24.41 -15.40 -1.65
N PHE A 451 24.98 -16.17 -0.74
CA PHE A 451 24.73 -17.61 -0.66
C PHE A 451 23.26 -17.93 -0.39
N GLY A 452 22.60 -17.14 0.46
CA GLY A 452 21.16 -17.25 0.71
C GLY A 452 20.33 -17.11 -0.57
N TYR A 453 20.62 -16.12 -1.42
CA TYR A 453 19.94 -15.94 -2.71
C TYR A 453 20.30 -17.07 -3.70
N PHE A 454 21.56 -17.44 -3.83
CA PHE A 454 21.97 -18.55 -4.70
C PHE A 454 21.34 -19.88 -4.28
N SER A 455 21.24 -20.16 -2.98
CA SER A 455 20.56 -21.37 -2.48
C SER A 455 19.06 -21.42 -2.81
N MET A 456 18.47 -20.30 -3.19
CA MET A 456 17.07 -20.22 -3.60
C MET A 456 16.82 -20.47 -5.09
N ILE A 457 17.85 -20.60 -5.94
CA ILE A 457 17.70 -20.82 -7.38
C ILE A 457 16.75 -22.00 -7.65
N TRP A 458 16.97 -23.11 -6.97
CA TRP A 458 16.13 -24.31 -7.13
C TRP A 458 14.78 -24.22 -6.42
N LYS A 459 14.66 -23.37 -5.39
CA LYS A 459 13.43 -23.22 -4.60
C LYS A 459 12.48 -22.17 -5.18
N LEU A 460 13.00 -21.17 -5.89
CA LEU A 460 12.26 -20.04 -6.42
C LEU A 460 12.57 -19.82 -7.93
N PRO A 461 12.32 -20.80 -8.80
CA PRO A 461 12.71 -20.71 -10.21
C PRO A 461 12.03 -19.54 -10.93
N ASP A 462 10.80 -19.21 -10.59
CA ASP A 462 10.08 -18.07 -11.19
C ASP A 462 10.72 -16.73 -10.82
N SER A 463 11.11 -16.52 -9.53
CA SER A 463 11.80 -15.30 -9.12
C SER A 463 13.13 -15.12 -9.84
N TRP A 464 13.90 -16.20 -10.03
CA TRP A 464 15.16 -16.13 -10.76
C TRP A 464 14.95 -15.89 -12.26
N ARG A 465 13.93 -16.55 -12.87
CA ARG A 465 13.56 -16.28 -14.27
C ARG A 465 13.22 -14.80 -14.46
N ARG A 466 12.39 -14.24 -13.60
CA ARG A 466 12.04 -12.81 -13.62
C ARG A 466 13.27 -11.94 -13.40
N PHE A 467 14.12 -12.26 -12.43
CA PHE A 467 15.35 -11.53 -12.19
C PHE A 467 16.24 -11.44 -13.44
N PHE A 468 16.46 -12.53 -14.16
CA PHE A 468 17.24 -12.51 -15.38
C PHE A 468 16.58 -11.75 -16.54
N ILE A 469 15.27 -11.87 -16.72
CA ILE A 469 14.53 -11.09 -17.71
C ILE A 469 14.65 -9.59 -17.42
N ASP A 470 14.50 -9.22 -16.18
CA ASP A 470 14.43 -7.81 -15.74
C ASP A 470 15.82 -7.20 -15.52
N PHE A 471 16.87 -8.04 -15.40
CA PHE A 471 18.25 -7.62 -15.11
C PHE A 471 18.79 -6.62 -16.14
N PHE A 472 18.55 -6.84 -17.42
CA PHE A 472 18.99 -5.93 -18.47
C PHE A 472 18.26 -4.58 -18.40
N SER A 473 16.97 -4.59 -18.10
CA SER A 473 16.18 -3.38 -17.88
C SER A 473 16.68 -2.60 -16.66
N PHE A 474 17.02 -3.30 -15.60
CA PHE A 474 17.62 -2.74 -14.38
C PHE A 474 19.00 -2.12 -14.63
N MET A 475 19.86 -2.80 -15.38
CA MET A 475 21.19 -2.28 -15.74
C MET A 475 21.11 -1.04 -16.62
N ASN A 476 20.18 -1.00 -17.57
CA ASN A 476 19.94 0.16 -18.41
C ASN A 476 19.42 1.36 -17.62
N PHE A 477 18.56 1.14 -16.64
CA PHE A 477 18.10 2.18 -15.71
C PHE A 477 19.26 2.80 -14.91
N ILE A 478 20.13 1.97 -14.33
CA ILE A 478 21.30 2.45 -13.58
C ILE A 478 22.23 3.27 -14.48
N LYS A 479 22.47 2.82 -15.71
CA LYS A 479 23.29 3.56 -16.69
C LYS A 479 22.67 4.92 -17.07
N ASN A 480 21.36 4.96 -17.28
CA ASN A 480 20.67 6.19 -17.66
C ASN A 480 20.58 7.19 -16.49
N LYS A 481 20.45 6.72 -15.24
CA LYS A 481 20.47 7.57 -14.04
C LYS A 481 21.85 8.27 -13.87
N LYS A 482 22.94 7.62 -14.24
CA LYS A 482 24.29 8.22 -14.24
C LYS A 482 24.47 9.29 -15.33
N ARG A 483 23.76 9.18 -16.46
CA ARG A 483 23.84 10.18 -17.57
C ARG A 483 23.03 11.46 -17.32
N VAL A 484 22.11 11.46 -16.37
CA VAL A 484 21.28 12.63 -16.01
C VAL A 484 21.92 13.42 -14.86
N GLN A 485 22.95 12.88 -14.20
CA GLN A 485 23.70 13.52 -13.12
C GLN A 485 25.08 14.07 -13.57
N THR A 486 25.44 13.88 -14.83
CA THR A 486 26.56 14.57 -15.54
C THR A 486 25.98 15.53 -16.57
#